data_ea01ec174218fddd2df6f2bc53431100
#
_entry.id   ea01ec174218fddd2df6f2bc53431100
#
_cell.length_a   1.000
_cell.length_b   1.000
_cell.length_c   1.000
_cell.angle_alpha   90.00
_cell.angle_beta   90.00
_cell.angle_gamma   90.00
#
_symmetry.space_group_name_H-M   'P 1'
#
loop_
_entity.id
_entity.type
_entity.pdbx_description
1 polymer ?
#
loop_
_entity_poly.entity_id
_entity_poly.type
_entity_poly.pdbx_seq_one_letter_code
_entity_poly.pdbx_strand_id
1 'polypeptide(L)'
;MPEQKQRYALFFDIDGTLVSFKTHEIPLSTILALTQAKSNGSRVYIATGRPPLIITNLGAIGHLIDGYITTNGALCFVGNEIVCCQSIDKKEVLTCVEDAKEKGYSLIVIGRKDVAVMDPTGDVDRIFGQMLAVKNLDKALPLDVVLQQDILQLTPFFPADYEPELMARIPNCVSGRWHPEFTDITANGADKGKGILAMARHEGFDPSRTIAFGDGGNDTSMIRQAGIGIAMGNAIDALKQQADYITTSVDDSGILNALRHFKVI
;
A
#
# COMPACT_ATOMS: atom_id res chain seq x y z
N MET A 1 -10.32 36.57 15.38
CA MET A 1 -9.32 35.52 15.61
C MET A 1 -9.07 34.87 14.28
N PRO A 2 -7.83 34.59 13.85
CA PRO A 2 -7.65 33.81 12.64
C PRO A 2 -8.33 32.44 12.85
N GLU A 3 -9.18 32.04 11.91
CA GLU A 3 -9.78 30.69 11.91
C GLU A 3 -8.65 29.67 12.06
N GLN A 4 -8.71 28.90 13.14
CA GLN A 4 -7.72 27.87 13.38
C GLN A 4 -7.92 26.81 12.28
N LYS A 5 -7.00 26.77 11.30
CA LYS A 5 -7.09 25.82 10.18
C LYS A 5 -7.22 24.40 10.74
N GLN A 6 -8.18 23.68 10.21
CA GLN A 6 -8.48 22.31 10.68
C GLN A 6 -7.31 21.40 10.30
N ARG A 7 -6.81 20.65 11.28
CA ARG A 7 -5.73 19.66 11.09
C ARG A 7 -6.34 18.33 10.68
N TYR A 8 -5.76 17.70 9.69
CA TYR A 8 -6.14 16.38 9.18
C TYR A 8 -4.97 15.42 9.16
N ALA A 9 -5.26 14.13 9.33
CA ALA A 9 -4.37 13.04 8.96
C ALA A 9 -4.72 12.64 7.53
N LEU A 10 -3.78 12.86 6.59
CA LEU A 10 -3.95 12.65 5.17
C LEU A 10 -3.25 11.36 4.76
N PHE A 11 -3.97 10.42 4.20
CA PHE A 11 -3.48 9.11 3.78
C PHE A 11 -3.53 8.99 2.25
N PHE A 12 -2.42 8.60 1.65
CA PHE A 12 -2.30 8.53 0.20
C PHE A 12 -1.80 7.16 -0.24
N ASP A 13 -2.49 6.56 -1.19
CA ASP A 13 -1.87 5.51 -1.99
C ASP A 13 -0.76 6.09 -2.87
N ILE A 14 0.12 5.21 -3.40
CA ILE A 14 1.27 5.63 -4.22
C ILE A 14 0.91 5.65 -5.71
N ASP A 15 0.63 4.50 -6.26
CA ASP A 15 0.59 4.27 -7.71
C ASP A 15 -0.75 4.68 -8.31
N GLY A 16 -0.79 5.68 -9.15
CA GLY A 16 -2.02 6.27 -9.68
C GLY A 16 -2.67 7.32 -8.77
N THR A 17 -2.14 7.51 -7.55
CA THR A 17 -2.61 8.52 -6.59
C THR A 17 -1.55 9.61 -6.38
N LEU A 18 -0.40 9.29 -5.78
CA LEU A 18 0.73 10.22 -5.65
C LEU A 18 1.60 10.25 -6.90
N VAL A 19 1.84 9.08 -7.48
CA VAL A 19 2.74 8.88 -8.62
C VAL A 19 1.94 8.61 -9.89
N SER A 20 2.20 9.37 -10.94
CA SER A 20 1.57 9.18 -12.24
C SER A 20 2.07 7.89 -12.92
N PHE A 21 1.15 7.10 -13.48
CA PHE A 21 1.50 5.95 -14.33
C PHE A 21 2.14 6.37 -15.66
N LYS A 22 1.97 7.64 -16.10
CA LYS A 22 2.51 8.14 -17.37
C LYS A 22 3.95 8.63 -17.23
N THR A 23 4.23 9.37 -16.15
CA THR A 23 5.54 10.00 -15.95
C THR A 23 6.42 9.26 -14.96
N HIS A 24 5.83 8.37 -14.15
CA HIS A 24 6.47 7.69 -13.00
C HIS A 24 7.03 8.67 -11.96
N GLU A 25 6.47 9.89 -11.93
CA GLU A 25 6.86 10.96 -11.02
C GLU A 25 5.66 11.50 -10.24
N ILE A 26 5.95 12.18 -9.13
CA ILE A 26 4.96 12.92 -8.35
C ILE A 26 4.76 14.30 -8.99
N PRO A 27 3.53 14.67 -9.39
CA PRO A 27 3.26 15.99 -9.98
C PRO A 27 3.66 17.13 -9.04
N LEU A 28 4.23 18.21 -9.59
CA LEU A 28 4.62 19.39 -8.80
C LEU A 28 3.46 19.97 -8.01
N SER A 29 2.24 19.95 -8.56
CA SER A 29 1.03 20.40 -7.86
C SER A 29 0.77 19.60 -6.58
N THR A 30 1.04 18.30 -6.58
CA THR A 30 0.93 17.43 -5.41
C THR A 30 1.98 17.81 -4.36
N ILE A 31 3.25 17.99 -4.75
CA ILE A 31 4.33 18.39 -3.83
C ILE A 31 3.97 19.72 -3.13
N LEU A 32 3.53 20.72 -3.90
CA LEU A 32 3.13 22.02 -3.36
C LEU A 32 1.92 21.90 -2.41
N ALA A 33 0.92 21.08 -2.77
CA ALA A 33 -0.26 20.88 -1.95
C ALA A 33 0.08 20.20 -0.61
N LEU A 34 0.90 19.16 -0.62
CA LEU A 34 1.36 18.49 0.61
C LEU A 34 2.21 19.41 1.48
N THR A 35 3.11 20.20 0.89
CA THR A 35 3.91 21.19 1.61
C THR A 35 3.01 22.21 2.32
N GLN A 36 1.98 22.71 1.64
CA GLN A 36 1.03 23.65 2.22
C GLN A 36 0.17 23.00 3.32
N ALA A 37 -0.30 21.76 3.10
CA ALA A 37 -1.06 21.01 4.11
C ALA A 37 -0.25 20.79 5.40
N LYS A 38 1.03 20.44 5.26
CA LYS A 38 1.98 20.33 6.40
C LYS A 38 2.13 21.65 7.12
N SER A 39 2.32 22.77 6.40
CA SER A 39 2.45 24.09 7.00
C SER A 39 1.17 24.54 7.75
N ASN A 40 0.01 24.03 7.33
CA ASN A 40 -1.28 24.22 8.02
C ASN A 40 -1.47 23.27 9.22
N GLY A 41 -0.48 22.37 9.51
CA GLY A 41 -0.48 21.47 10.66
C GLY A 41 -1.10 20.09 10.40
N SER A 42 -1.46 19.76 9.16
CA SER A 42 -1.87 18.40 8.79
C SER A 42 -0.70 17.44 8.78
N ARG A 43 -0.95 16.15 8.93
CA ARG A 43 0.03 15.05 8.85
C ARG A 43 -0.16 14.26 7.55
N VAL A 44 0.93 13.76 7.00
CA VAL A 44 0.96 13.04 5.72
C VAL A 44 1.43 11.61 5.94
N TYR A 45 0.62 10.66 5.52
CA TYR A 45 0.87 9.23 5.64
C TYR A 45 0.76 8.55 4.28
N ILE A 46 1.58 7.55 4.07
CA ILE A 46 1.51 6.67 2.89
C ILE A 46 0.70 5.42 3.26
N ALA A 47 -0.20 4.96 2.36
CA ALA A 47 -0.99 3.74 2.53
C ALA A 47 -0.92 2.89 1.26
N THR A 48 0.00 1.93 1.20
CA THR A 48 0.34 1.21 -0.03
C THR A 48 0.34 -0.32 0.13
N GLY A 49 0.14 -1.04 -0.97
CA GLY A 49 0.42 -2.47 -1.07
C GLY A 49 1.90 -2.81 -1.10
N ARG A 50 2.77 -1.84 -1.40
CA ARG A 50 4.21 -2.07 -1.47
C ARG A 50 4.80 -2.34 -0.08
N PRO A 51 5.71 -3.32 0.06
CA PRO A 51 6.55 -3.44 1.25
C PRO A 51 7.60 -2.32 1.29
N PRO A 52 8.12 -1.96 2.49
CA PRO A 52 9.04 -0.84 2.66
C PRO A 52 10.25 -0.86 1.73
N LEU A 53 10.83 -2.05 1.50
CA LEU A 53 12.04 -2.23 0.68
C LEU A 53 11.89 -1.74 -0.77
N ILE A 54 10.68 -1.85 -1.34
CA ILE A 54 10.41 -1.48 -2.73
C ILE A 54 9.73 -0.12 -2.88
N ILE A 55 9.59 0.66 -1.81
CA ILE A 55 9.15 2.06 -1.89
C ILE A 55 10.36 2.92 -2.23
N THR A 56 10.59 3.19 -3.51
CA THR A 56 11.78 3.89 -4.01
C THR A 56 11.49 5.20 -4.75
N ASN A 57 10.21 5.55 -4.93
CA ASN A 57 9.75 6.63 -5.80
C ASN A 57 9.15 7.84 -5.07
N LEU A 58 9.30 7.93 -3.73
CA LEU A 58 8.78 9.03 -2.91
C LEU A 58 9.83 10.08 -2.52
N GLY A 59 11.01 10.07 -3.14
CA GLY A 59 12.13 10.96 -2.76
C GLY A 59 11.77 12.45 -2.73
N ALA A 60 10.93 12.91 -3.67
CA ALA A 60 10.52 14.31 -3.75
C ALA A 60 9.69 14.78 -2.53
N ILE A 61 9.00 13.89 -1.84
CA ILE A 61 8.14 14.19 -0.68
C ILE A 61 8.57 13.48 0.61
N GLY A 62 9.67 12.74 0.60
CA GLY A 62 10.13 11.94 1.76
C GLY A 62 10.21 12.74 3.06
N HIS A 63 10.63 14.01 2.97
CA HIS A 63 10.72 14.93 4.11
C HIS A 63 9.34 15.42 4.64
N LEU A 64 8.25 15.18 3.89
CA LEU A 64 6.89 15.56 4.28
C LEU A 64 6.14 14.41 4.96
N ILE A 65 6.60 13.16 4.81
CA ILE A 65 5.92 11.95 5.27
C ILE A 65 6.11 11.76 6.77
N ASP A 66 5.03 11.59 7.50
CA ASP A 66 5.03 11.34 8.95
C ASP A 66 5.01 9.84 9.29
N GLY A 67 4.44 8.99 8.45
CA GLY A 67 4.38 7.56 8.69
C GLY A 67 3.84 6.75 7.52
N TYR A 68 3.81 5.44 7.68
CA TYR A 68 3.54 4.50 6.61
C TYR A 68 2.57 3.40 7.04
N ILE A 69 1.64 3.06 6.18
CA ILE A 69 0.85 1.85 6.14
C ILE A 69 1.32 1.10 4.89
N THR A 70 2.00 -0.02 5.06
CA THR A 70 2.62 -0.78 3.97
C THR A 70 2.06 -2.19 3.90
N THR A 71 2.33 -2.88 2.78
CA THR A 71 1.94 -4.28 2.61
C THR A 71 0.44 -4.46 2.86
N ASN A 72 -0.38 -3.58 2.23
CA ASN A 72 -1.85 -3.54 2.39
C ASN A 72 -2.33 -3.45 3.85
N GLY A 73 -1.57 -2.79 4.74
CA GLY A 73 -1.94 -2.64 6.15
C GLY A 73 -1.33 -3.69 7.08
N ALA A 74 -0.53 -4.63 6.56
CA ALA A 74 0.17 -5.61 7.39
C ALA A 74 1.24 -4.96 8.29
N LEU A 75 1.81 -3.83 7.88
CA LEU A 75 2.78 -3.09 8.69
C LEU A 75 2.47 -1.59 8.68
N CYS A 76 2.25 -1.03 9.87
CA CYS A 76 2.05 0.41 10.08
C CYS A 76 3.12 0.94 11.04
N PHE A 77 3.78 2.06 10.68
CA PHE A 77 4.83 2.63 11.52
C PHE A 77 4.97 4.15 11.36
N VAL A 78 5.48 4.79 12.41
CA VAL A 78 5.85 6.22 12.47
C VAL A 78 7.30 6.31 12.89
N GLY A 79 8.16 6.85 12.03
CA GLY A 79 9.60 6.79 12.26
C GLY A 79 10.08 5.34 12.46
N ASN A 80 10.60 5.02 13.64
CA ASN A 80 11.03 3.66 13.99
C ASN A 80 10.02 2.90 14.86
N GLU A 81 8.90 3.52 15.23
CA GLU A 81 7.87 2.92 16.07
C GLU A 81 6.86 2.15 15.24
N ILE A 82 6.69 0.86 15.56
CA ILE A 82 5.68 0.01 14.92
C ILE A 82 4.34 0.23 15.63
N VAL A 83 3.37 0.73 14.89
CA VAL A 83 1.99 0.96 15.36
C VAL A 83 1.15 -0.31 15.23
N CYS A 84 1.33 -1.05 14.13
CA CYS A 84 0.62 -2.29 13.85
C CYS A 84 1.50 -3.22 13.02
N CYS A 85 1.48 -4.51 13.36
CA CYS A 85 2.14 -5.54 12.57
C CYS A 85 1.23 -6.79 12.55
N GLN A 86 0.81 -7.21 11.35
CA GLN A 86 -0.04 -8.37 11.12
C GLN A 86 0.70 -9.35 10.22
N SER A 87 1.31 -10.36 10.81
CA SER A 87 2.02 -11.41 10.08
C SER A 87 1.11 -12.56 9.71
N ILE A 88 1.46 -13.25 8.64
CA ILE A 88 0.87 -14.53 8.24
C ILE A 88 1.33 -15.60 9.24
N ASP A 89 0.43 -16.50 9.60
CA ASP A 89 0.78 -17.65 10.46
C ASP A 89 1.90 -18.47 9.82
N LYS A 90 2.89 -18.86 10.62
CA LYS A 90 4.08 -19.57 10.13
C LYS A 90 3.74 -20.87 9.38
N LYS A 91 2.68 -21.58 9.84
CA LYS A 91 2.24 -22.81 9.18
C LYS A 91 1.73 -22.51 7.78
N GLU A 92 0.97 -21.43 7.60
CA GLU A 92 0.43 -21.03 6.30
C GLU A 92 1.52 -20.51 5.35
N VAL A 93 2.52 -19.78 5.90
CA VAL A 93 3.72 -19.41 5.15
C VAL A 93 4.42 -20.65 4.60
N LEU A 94 4.69 -21.64 5.46
CA LEU A 94 5.37 -22.88 5.03
C LEU A 94 4.53 -23.67 4.03
N THR A 95 3.22 -23.73 4.21
CA THR A 95 2.30 -24.36 3.25
C THR A 95 2.44 -23.74 1.86
N CYS A 96 2.48 -22.40 1.75
CA CYS A 96 2.66 -21.72 0.47
C CYS A 96 4.05 -21.94 -0.12
N VAL A 97 5.10 -21.92 0.70
CA VAL A 97 6.48 -22.18 0.26
C VAL A 97 6.67 -23.60 -0.26
N GLU A 98 6.08 -24.58 0.42
CA GLU A 98 6.12 -26.00 0.00
C GLU A 98 5.33 -26.18 -1.30
N ASP A 99 4.15 -25.60 -1.40
CA ASP A 99 3.34 -25.63 -2.61
C ASP A 99 4.09 -25.03 -3.81
N ALA A 100 4.75 -23.88 -3.62
CA ALA A 100 5.57 -23.27 -4.67
C ALA A 100 6.69 -24.18 -5.14
N LYS A 101 7.35 -24.91 -4.22
CA LYS A 101 8.41 -25.88 -4.57
C LYS A 101 7.85 -27.08 -5.32
N GLU A 102 6.72 -27.64 -4.88
CA GLU A 102 6.09 -28.80 -5.50
C GLU A 102 5.56 -28.52 -6.91
N LYS A 103 4.90 -27.37 -7.07
CA LYS A 103 4.28 -26.94 -8.34
C LYS A 103 5.28 -26.25 -9.28
N GLY A 104 6.41 -25.76 -8.76
CA GLY A 104 7.47 -25.12 -9.54
C GLY A 104 7.17 -23.69 -9.98
N TYR A 105 6.32 -22.95 -9.30
CA TYR A 105 6.06 -21.55 -9.58
C TYR A 105 6.94 -20.60 -8.75
N SER A 106 7.14 -19.37 -9.24
CA SER A 106 7.92 -18.34 -8.54
C SER A 106 7.15 -17.77 -7.37
N LEU A 107 7.87 -17.39 -6.30
CA LEU A 107 7.31 -16.84 -5.07
C LEU A 107 8.21 -15.75 -4.50
N ILE A 108 7.66 -14.59 -4.18
CA ILE A 108 8.31 -13.57 -3.35
C ILE A 108 7.77 -13.72 -1.91
N VAL A 109 8.69 -13.82 -0.95
CA VAL A 109 8.39 -13.88 0.48
C VAL A 109 8.84 -12.58 1.13
N ILE A 110 7.90 -11.83 1.68
CA ILE A 110 8.14 -10.50 2.24
C ILE A 110 8.10 -10.59 3.76
N GLY A 111 9.27 -10.51 4.36
CA GLY A 111 9.44 -10.37 5.79
C GLY A 111 9.30 -8.91 6.25
N ARG A 112 9.33 -8.71 7.56
CA ARG A 112 9.22 -7.36 8.15
C ARG A 112 10.35 -6.40 7.72
N LYS A 113 11.54 -6.94 7.43
CA LYS A 113 12.73 -6.14 7.07
C LYS A 113 13.27 -6.49 5.70
N ASP A 114 13.20 -7.73 5.32
CA ASP A 114 13.88 -8.28 4.16
C ASP A 114 12.92 -9.08 3.27
N VAL A 115 13.35 -9.35 2.06
CA VAL A 115 12.61 -10.09 1.05
C VAL A 115 13.43 -11.29 0.61
N ALA A 116 12.77 -12.42 0.37
CA ALA A 116 13.35 -13.55 -0.34
C ALA A 116 12.62 -13.75 -1.67
N VAL A 117 13.37 -14.20 -2.68
CA VAL A 117 12.85 -14.50 -4.02
C VAL A 117 13.17 -15.95 -4.36
N MET A 118 12.13 -16.70 -4.69
CA MET A 118 12.21 -18.01 -5.31
C MET A 118 11.73 -17.83 -6.76
N ASP A 119 12.64 -17.93 -7.73
CA ASP A 119 12.30 -17.65 -9.14
C ASP A 119 12.76 -18.77 -10.09
N PRO A 120 12.21 -20.00 -9.95
CA PRO A 120 12.56 -21.12 -10.80
C PRO A 120 12.11 -20.94 -12.27
N THR A 121 11.11 -20.08 -12.51
CA THR A 121 10.53 -19.83 -13.84
C THR A 121 11.07 -18.56 -14.51
N GLY A 122 11.73 -17.65 -13.76
CA GLY A 122 12.15 -16.35 -14.23
C GLY A 122 11.02 -15.30 -14.29
N ASP A 123 9.86 -15.62 -13.72
CA ASP A 123 8.69 -14.73 -13.76
C ASP A 123 8.86 -13.49 -12.90
N VAL A 124 9.57 -13.58 -11.77
CA VAL A 124 9.86 -12.42 -10.91
C VAL A 124 10.74 -11.42 -11.66
N ASP A 125 11.83 -11.86 -12.29
CA ASP A 125 12.68 -10.97 -13.08
C ASP A 125 11.90 -10.35 -14.25
N ARG A 126 11.15 -11.15 -14.99
CA ARG A 126 10.35 -10.71 -16.14
C ARG A 126 9.30 -9.68 -15.76
N ILE A 127 8.51 -9.95 -14.71
CA ILE A 127 7.36 -9.09 -14.34
C ILE A 127 7.82 -7.95 -13.44
N PHE A 128 8.44 -8.25 -12.31
CA PHE A 128 8.83 -7.22 -11.34
C PHE A 128 10.06 -6.44 -11.79
N GLY A 129 11.08 -7.12 -12.34
CA GLY A 129 12.31 -6.47 -12.81
C GLY A 129 12.09 -5.67 -14.10
N GLN A 130 11.59 -6.31 -15.16
CA GLN A 130 11.54 -5.72 -16.50
C GLN A 130 10.25 -4.96 -16.78
N MET A 131 9.06 -5.51 -16.45
CA MET A 131 7.79 -4.85 -16.72
C MET A 131 7.46 -3.75 -15.73
N LEU A 132 7.55 -4.04 -14.42
CA LEU A 132 7.17 -3.11 -13.35
C LEU A 132 8.34 -2.24 -12.87
N ALA A 133 9.57 -2.52 -13.34
CA ALA A 133 10.81 -1.82 -12.98
C ALA A 133 11.00 -1.67 -11.45
N VAL A 134 10.61 -2.71 -10.69
CA VAL A 134 10.75 -2.74 -9.24
C VAL A 134 12.24 -2.83 -8.89
N LYS A 135 12.73 -1.86 -8.12
CA LYS A 135 14.11 -1.80 -7.65
C LYS A 135 14.29 -2.56 -6.34
N ASN A 136 15.54 -2.88 -6.04
CA ASN A 136 15.98 -3.53 -4.78
C ASN A 136 15.61 -5.02 -4.60
N LEU A 137 15.02 -5.70 -5.58
CA LEU A 137 14.85 -7.16 -5.52
C LEU A 137 16.20 -7.91 -5.62
N ASP A 138 17.22 -7.27 -6.19
CA ASP A 138 18.62 -7.73 -6.18
C ASP A 138 19.22 -7.83 -4.77
N LYS A 139 18.60 -7.19 -3.78
CA LYS A 139 18.96 -7.25 -2.35
C LYS A 139 18.23 -8.38 -1.59
N ALA A 140 17.50 -9.25 -2.30
CA ALA A 140 16.82 -10.37 -1.66
C ALA A 140 17.81 -11.27 -0.90
N LEU A 141 17.40 -11.70 0.29
CA LEU A 141 18.17 -12.61 1.13
C LEU A 141 17.76 -14.07 0.90
N PRO A 142 18.58 -15.05 1.33
CA PRO A 142 18.19 -16.44 1.33
C PRO A 142 16.86 -16.66 2.07
N LEU A 143 16.06 -17.59 1.54
CA LEU A 143 14.71 -17.85 2.06
C LEU A 143 14.71 -18.25 3.55
N ASP A 144 15.63 -19.08 3.96
CA ASP A 144 15.79 -19.55 5.35
C ASP A 144 16.07 -18.41 6.33
N VAL A 145 16.77 -17.35 5.88
CA VAL A 145 17.02 -16.14 6.65
C VAL A 145 15.73 -15.33 6.81
N VAL A 146 15.00 -15.13 5.72
CA VAL A 146 13.75 -14.32 5.75
C VAL A 146 12.66 -15.05 6.53
N LEU A 147 12.58 -16.38 6.47
CA LEU A 147 11.61 -17.18 7.23
C LEU A 147 11.81 -17.15 8.77
N GLN A 148 12.89 -16.54 9.27
CA GLN A 148 13.04 -16.26 10.72
C GLN A 148 12.33 -14.99 11.17
N GLN A 149 11.81 -14.19 10.23
CA GLN A 149 11.10 -12.96 10.51
C GLN A 149 9.58 -13.18 10.54
N ASP A 150 8.84 -12.17 10.99
CA ASP A 150 7.40 -12.07 10.75
C ASP A 150 7.18 -11.88 9.25
N ILE A 151 6.48 -12.81 8.60
CA ILE A 151 6.16 -12.73 7.16
C ILE A 151 4.85 -11.96 6.99
N LEU A 152 4.93 -10.88 6.22
CA LEU A 152 3.84 -9.94 6.04
C LEU A 152 3.04 -10.19 4.76
N GLN A 153 3.71 -10.70 3.72
CA GLN A 153 3.09 -10.96 2.43
C GLN A 153 3.82 -12.08 1.71
N LEU A 154 3.04 -12.83 0.92
CA LEU A 154 3.52 -13.79 -0.05
C LEU A 154 2.99 -13.36 -1.41
N THR A 155 3.85 -13.37 -2.45
CA THR A 155 3.43 -13.05 -3.82
C THR A 155 3.75 -14.24 -4.72
N PRO A 156 2.86 -15.26 -4.79
CA PRO A 156 3.01 -16.40 -5.69
C PRO A 156 2.64 -16.05 -7.13
N PHE A 157 3.42 -16.60 -8.08
CA PHE A 157 3.24 -16.41 -9.52
C PHE A 157 2.56 -17.64 -10.13
N PHE A 158 1.25 -17.58 -10.24
CA PHE A 158 0.41 -18.63 -10.84
C PHE A 158 -0.86 -18.02 -11.47
N PRO A 159 -1.51 -18.73 -12.40
CA PRO A 159 -2.75 -18.28 -13.03
C PRO A 159 -3.92 -18.27 -12.02
N ALA A 160 -4.93 -17.44 -12.31
CA ALA A 160 -6.02 -17.16 -11.37
C ALA A 160 -6.88 -18.38 -11.02
N ASP A 161 -6.96 -19.38 -11.88
CA ASP A 161 -7.71 -20.62 -11.67
C ASP A 161 -7.15 -21.52 -10.57
N TYR A 162 -5.83 -21.40 -10.27
CA TYR A 162 -5.19 -22.13 -9.17
C TYR A 162 -5.38 -21.45 -7.80
N GLU A 163 -5.67 -20.16 -7.76
CA GLU A 163 -5.76 -19.38 -6.51
C GLU A 163 -6.73 -19.98 -5.47
N PRO A 164 -7.96 -20.46 -5.84
CA PRO A 164 -8.86 -21.05 -4.87
C PRO A 164 -8.32 -22.32 -4.20
N GLU A 165 -7.51 -23.12 -4.90
CA GLU A 165 -6.91 -24.35 -4.36
C GLU A 165 -5.89 -24.02 -3.27
N LEU A 166 -4.99 -23.06 -3.51
CA LEU A 166 -4.03 -22.63 -2.51
C LEU A 166 -4.74 -21.96 -1.31
N MET A 167 -5.67 -21.02 -1.57
CA MET A 167 -6.35 -20.29 -0.51
C MET A 167 -7.16 -21.18 0.43
N ALA A 168 -7.70 -22.29 -0.05
CA ALA A 168 -8.37 -23.29 0.81
C ALA A 168 -7.42 -23.95 1.82
N ARG A 169 -6.12 -23.96 1.57
CA ARG A 169 -5.07 -24.54 2.44
C ARG A 169 -4.50 -23.52 3.43
N ILE A 170 -4.74 -22.22 3.22
CA ILE A 170 -4.27 -21.11 4.04
C ILE A 170 -5.47 -20.19 4.44
N PRO A 171 -6.42 -20.70 5.23
CA PRO A 171 -7.71 -20.04 5.46
C PRO A 171 -7.65 -18.74 6.27
N ASN A 172 -6.54 -18.47 6.97
CA ASN A 172 -6.35 -17.21 7.71
C ASN A 172 -5.65 -16.13 6.86
N CYS A 173 -5.52 -16.36 5.57
CA CYS A 173 -5.00 -15.40 4.61
C CYS A 173 -6.11 -14.87 3.70
N VAL A 174 -5.83 -13.73 3.08
CA VAL A 174 -6.61 -13.15 1.99
C VAL A 174 -5.70 -12.88 0.79
N SER A 175 -6.23 -13.04 -0.41
CA SER A 175 -5.55 -12.73 -1.65
C SER A 175 -6.07 -11.44 -2.26
N GLY A 176 -5.19 -10.68 -2.88
CA GLY A 176 -5.49 -9.45 -3.61
C GLY A 176 -4.84 -9.49 -5.00
N ARG A 177 -5.55 -10.07 -5.99
CA ARG A 177 -5.05 -10.17 -7.36
C ARG A 177 -5.28 -8.86 -8.11
N TRP A 178 -4.19 -8.28 -8.59
CA TRP A 178 -4.23 -7.09 -9.46
C TRP A 178 -3.47 -7.30 -10.78
N HIS A 179 -2.84 -8.47 -10.95
CA HIS A 179 -2.15 -8.88 -12.17
C HIS A 179 -2.59 -10.31 -12.56
N PRO A 180 -2.73 -10.64 -13.85
CA PRO A 180 -3.20 -11.97 -14.26
C PRO A 180 -2.28 -13.13 -13.83
N GLU A 181 -0.99 -12.88 -13.66
CA GLU A 181 0.03 -13.91 -13.42
C GLU A 181 0.43 -14.05 -11.94
N PHE A 182 0.04 -13.16 -11.04
CA PHE A 182 0.33 -13.27 -9.61
C PHE A 182 -0.75 -12.68 -8.73
N THR A 183 -0.70 -13.00 -7.45
CA THR A 183 -1.55 -12.39 -6.42
C THR A 183 -0.71 -12.04 -5.19
N ASP A 184 -1.15 -11.03 -4.43
CA ASP A 184 -0.58 -10.72 -3.12
C ASP A 184 -1.43 -11.38 -2.04
N ILE A 185 -0.80 -12.19 -1.20
CA ILE A 185 -1.43 -12.88 -0.07
C ILE A 185 -0.94 -12.26 1.23
N THR A 186 -1.87 -11.80 2.07
CA THR A 186 -1.61 -11.22 3.38
C THR A 186 -2.46 -11.91 4.45
N ALA A 187 -2.16 -11.67 5.71
CA ALA A 187 -2.99 -12.17 6.81
C ALA A 187 -4.42 -11.58 6.72
N ASN A 188 -5.42 -12.40 7.06
CA ASN A 188 -6.81 -11.96 7.15
C ASN A 188 -6.97 -10.96 8.31
N GLY A 189 -6.89 -9.71 8.00
CA GLY A 189 -6.88 -8.61 8.99
C GLY A 189 -5.92 -7.51 8.61
N ALA A 190 -4.94 -7.80 7.73
CA ALA A 190 -4.17 -6.79 7.05
C ALA A 190 -5.09 -6.02 6.08
N ASP A 191 -5.28 -4.73 6.33
CA ASP A 191 -6.26 -3.90 5.64
C ASP A 191 -5.85 -2.45 5.77
N LYS A 192 -5.77 -1.72 4.64
CA LYS A 192 -5.37 -0.30 4.63
C LYS A 192 -6.29 0.56 5.51
N GLY A 193 -7.59 0.27 5.54
CA GLY A 193 -8.56 1.01 6.35
C GLY A 193 -8.34 0.79 7.84
N LYS A 194 -8.11 -0.46 8.28
CA LYS A 194 -7.71 -0.74 9.67
C LYS A 194 -6.40 -0.03 10.02
N GLY A 195 -5.47 0.01 9.07
CA GLY A 195 -4.22 0.77 9.21
C GLY A 195 -4.46 2.25 9.49
N ILE A 196 -5.36 2.90 8.74
CA ILE A 196 -5.75 4.30 8.97
C ILE A 196 -6.27 4.51 10.40
N LEU A 197 -7.18 3.64 10.86
CA LEU A 197 -7.74 3.76 12.21
C LEU A 197 -6.69 3.54 13.31
N ALA A 198 -5.76 2.60 13.10
CA ALA A 198 -4.66 2.37 14.02
C ALA A 198 -3.71 3.58 14.08
N MET A 199 -3.33 4.12 12.93
CA MET A 199 -2.47 5.31 12.82
C MET A 199 -3.14 6.55 13.41
N ALA A 200 -4.41 6.80 13.10
CA ALA A 200 -5.16 7.94 13.63
C ALA A 200 -5.23 7.87 15.17
N ARG A 201 -5.53 6.70 15.74
CA ARG A 201 -5.55 6.49 17.19
C ARG A 201 -4.18 6.73 17.82
N HIS A 202 -3.11 6.18 17.22
CA HIS A 202 -1.75 6.35 17.71
C HIS A 202 -1.32 7.83 17.74
N GLU A 203 -1.63 8.56 16.70
CA GLU A 203 -1.29 9.98 16.53
C GLU A 203 -2.30 10.96 17.20
N GLY A 204 -3.35 10.44 17.84
CA GLY A 204 -4.36 11.24 18.55
C GLY A 204 -5.30 12.02 17.64
N PHE A 205 -5.50 11.56 16.39
CA PHE A 205 -6.52 12.12 15.51
C PHE A 205 -7.87 11.45 15.74
N ASP A 206 -8.92 12.27 15.74
CA ASP A 206 -10.28 11.76 15.60
C ASP A 206 -10.46 11.14 14.21
N PRO A 207 -11.07 9.94 14.07
CA PRO A 207 -11.32 9.30 12.77
C PRO A 207 -12.02 10.22 11.75
N SER A 208 -12.92 11.10 12.20
CA SER A 208 -13.57 12.11 11.32
C SER A 208 -12.60 13.15 10.75
N ARG A 209 -11.38 13.22 11.28
CA ARG A 209 -10.30 14.10 10.81
C ARG A 209 -9.27 13.37 9.95
N THR A 210 -9.64 12.24 9.37
CA THR A 210 -8.83 11.52 8.40
C THR A 210 -9.35 11.75 6.99
N ILE A 211 -8.44 11.91 6.03
CA ILE A 211 -8.77 11.98 4.60
C ILE A 211 -7.91 10.95 3.89
N ALA A 212 -8.53 10.07 3.09
CA ALA A 212 -7.82 9.06 2.32
C ALA A 212 -8.00 9.29 0.82
N PHE A 213 -6.91 9.07 0.07
CA PHE A 213 -6.85 9.18 -1.39
C PHE A 213 -6.42 7.86 -2.00
N GLY A 214 -7.15 7.37 -3.00
CA GLY A 214 -6.83 6.12 -3.68
C GLY A 214 -7.39 6.05 -5.10
N ASP A 215 -6.95 5.05 -5.86
CA ASP A 215 -7.43 4.81 -7.22
C ASP A 215 -7.68 3.32 -7.54
N GLY A 216 -7.14 2.39 -6.76
CA GLY A 216 -7.23 0.94 -6.96
C GLY A 216 -8.24 0.22 -6.07
N GLY A 217 -8.47 -1.06 -6.37
CA GLY A 217 -9.41 -1.90 -5.60
C GLY A 217 -8.97 -2.15 -4.15
N ASN A 218 -7.66 -2.22 -3.89
CA ASN A 218 -7.07 -2.36 -2.56
C ASN A 218 -7.23 -1.11 -1.68
N ASP A 219 -7.69 0.02 -2.25
CA ASP A 219 -7.98 1.26 -1.52
C ASP A 219 -9.39 1.30 -0.97
N THR A 220 -10.27 0.39 -1.39
CA THR A 220 -11.69 0.40 -1.01
C THR A 220 -11.89 0.47 0.50
N SER A 221 -11.11 -0.28 1.25
CA SER A 221 -11.22 -0.29 2.71
C SER A 221 -10.81 1.04 3.33
N MET A 222 -9.74 1.67 2.86
CA MET A 222 -9.30 2.96 3.41
C MET A 222 -10.23 4.11 3.02
N ILE A 223 -10.79 4.09 1.80
CA ILE A 223 -11.78 5.08 1.35
C ILE A 223 -13.05 5.02 2.21
N ARG A 224 -13.48 3.81 2.61
CA ARG A 224 -14.66 3.62 3.47
C ARG A 224 -14.42 3.93 4.95
N GLN A 225 -13.21 3.75 5.44
CA GLN A 225 -12.87 3.88 6.86
C GLN A 225 -12.42 5.30 7.24
N ALA A 226 -11.91 6.06 6.28
CA ALA A 226 -11.55 7.46 6.53
C ALA A 226 -12.78 8.33 6.83
N GLY A 227 -12.56 9.43 7.52
CA GLY A 227 -13.61 10.46 7.74
C GLY A 227 -14.05 11.09 6.42
N ILE A 228 -13.17 11.16 5.42
CA ILE A 228 -13.45 11.56 4.04
C ILE A 228 -12.66 10.65 3.11
N GLY A 229 -13.35 9.86 2.31
CA GLY A 229 -12.77 9.00 1.28
C GLY A 229 -12.80 9.67 -0.08
N ILE A 230 -11.65 9.82 -0.74
CA ILE A 230 -11.51 10.51 -2.03
C ILE A 230 -10.97 9.55 -3.07
N ALA A 231 -11.74 9.31 -4.13
CA ALA A 231 -11.28 8.60 -5.31
C ALA A 231 -10.63 9.57 -6.30
N MET A 232 -9.48 9.18 -6.85
CA MET A 232 -8.84 9.91 -7.94
C MET A 232 -9.68 9.84 -9.22
N GLY A 233 -9.55 10.83 -10.10
CA GLY A 233 -10.27 10.84 -11.37
C GLY A 233 -9.93 9.67 -12.29
N ASN A 234 -8.71 9.14 -12.18
CA ASN A 234 -8.25 7.92 -12.85
C ASN A 234 -8.59 6.62 -12.10
N ALA A 235 -9.29 6.69 -10.96
CA ALA A 235 -9.66 5.50 -10.18
C ALA A 235 -10.62 4.58 -10.94
N ILE A 236 -10.62 3.30 -10.56
CA ILE A 236 -11.61 2.33 -11.06
C ILE A 236 -13.04 2.72 -10.63
N ASP A 237 -14.02 2.40 -11.46
CA ASP A 237 -15.42 2.79 -11.20
C ASP A 237 -15.96 2.22 -9.88
N ALA A 238 -15.56 1.00 -9.52
CA ALA A 238 -15.96 0.38 -8.26
C ALA A 238 -15.49 1.18 -7.03
N LEU A 239 -14.30 1.82 -7.09
CA LEU A 239 -13.80 2.67 -6.02
C LEU A 239 -14.52 4.02 -6.00
N LYS A 240 -14.76 4.63 -7.18
CA LYS A 240 -15.50 5.89 -7.30
C LYS A 240 -16.90 5.81 -6.69
N GLN A 241 -17.57 4.65 -6.80
CA GLN A 241 -18.89 4.42 -6.20
C GLN A 241 -18.87 4.34 -4.66
N GLN A 242 -17.70 4.16 -4.05
CA GLN A 242 -17.53 4.04 -2.60
C GLN A 242 -17.00 5.33 -1.96
N ALA A 243 -16.54 6.28 -2.76
CA ALA A 243 -15.91 7.50 -2.29
C ALA A 243 -16.93 8.59 -1.96
N ASP A 244 -16.63 9.41 -0.94
CA ASP A 244 -17.42 10.61 -0.61
C ASP A 244 -17.21 11.71 -1.65
N TYR A 245 -16.05 11.71 -2.32
CA TYR A 245 -15.70 12.70 -3.34
C TYR A 245 -14.84 12.11 -4.43
N ILE A 246 -15.09 12.49 -5.67
CA ILE A 246 -14.25 12.15 -6.82
C ILE A 246 -13.52 13.42 -7.25
N THR A 247 -12.19 13.40 -7.16
CA THR A 247 -11.36 14.51 -7.64
C THR A 247 -10.92 14.31 -9.08
N THR A 248 -10.10 15.20 -9.63
CA THR A 248 -9.48 15.03 -10.95
C THR A 248 -8.38 13.97 -10.91
N SER A 249 -7.82 13.60 -12.07
CA SER A 249 -6.78 12.58 -12.14
C SER A 249 -5.47 13.03 -11.47
N VAL A 250 -4.57 12.08 -11.22
CA VAL A 250 -3.22 12.37 -10.71
C VAL A 250 -2.49 13.36 -11.63
N ASP A 251 -2.69 13.25 -12.94
CA ASP A 251 -2.08 14.12 -13.96
C ASP A 251 -2.75 15.52 -14.02
N ASP A 252 -3.98 15.65 -13.52
CA ASP A 252 -4.77 16.90 -13.56
C ASP A 252 -4.88 17.54 -12.17
N SER A 253 -3.82 17.43 -11.37
CA SER A 253 -3.72 18.06 -10.04
C SER A 253 -4.79 17.58 -9.03
N GLY A 254 -5.20 16.31 -9.07
CA GLY A 254 -6.30 15.76 -8.29
C GLY A 254 -6.17 15.99 -6.78
N ILE A 255 -4.98 15.76 -6.20
CA ILE A 255 -4.74 15.98 -4.76
C ILE A 255 -4.86 17.47 -4.41
N LEU A 256 -4.26 18.37 -5.21
CA LEU A 256 -4.36 19.82 -5.00
C LEU A 256 -5.83 20.28 -5.00
N ASN A 257 -6.60 19.82 -5.99
CA ASN A 257 -8.00 20.21 -6.17
C ASN A 257 -8.86 19.74 -4.99
N ALA A 258 -8.67 18.50 -4.54
CA ALA A 258 -9.39 17.96 -3.39
C ALA A 258 -9.02 18.66 -2.08
N LEU A 259 -7.73 18.90 -1.81
CA LEU A 259 -7.31 19.58 -0.58
C LEU A 259 -7.83 21.02 -0.52
N ARG A 260 -7.97 21.70 -1.66
CA ARG A 260 -8.64 23.00 -1.75
C ARG A 260 -10.14 22.90 -1.51
N HIS A 261 -10.80 21.92 -2.13
CA HIS A 261 -12.23 21.68 -1.97
C HIS A 261 -12.62 21.53 -0.49
N PHE A 262 -11.85 20.74 0.25
CA PHE A 262 -12.05 20.51 1.68
C PHE A 262 -11.39 21.55 2.59
N LYS A 263 -10.86 22.65 2.03
CA LYS A 263 -10.23 23.76 2.78
C LYS A 263 -9.09 23.32 3.70
N VAL A 264 -8.36 22.28 3.33
CA VAL A 264 -7.14 21.85 4.01
C VAL A 264 -6.00 22.81 3.69
N ILE A 265 -6.02 23.34 2.46
CA ILE A 265 -5.05 24.33 1.95
C ILE A 265 -5.76 25.52 1.31
#